data_85033bea768279584dc0bc0377ce5c6c
#
_entry.id   85033bea768279584dc0bc0377ce5c6c
#
_cell.length_a   1.000
_cell.length_b   1.000
_cell.length_c   1.000
_cell.angle_alpha   90.00
_cell.angle_beta   90.00
_cell.angle_gamma   90.00
#
_symmetry.space_group_name_H-M   'P 1'
#
loop_
_entity.id
_entity.type
_entity.pdbx_description
1 polymer ?
#
loop_
_entity_poly.entity_id
_entity_poly.type
_entity_poly.pdbx_seq_one_letter_code
_entity_poly.pdbx_strand_id
1 'polypeptide(L)'
;MRAVIGIFAVVAFGAGCGHNIDDCRNTRTCPPPPVVVSNVDAECNGVCVSAVADSHGWSRVPFVFWRGMANDLTTSDCPARAPNRSQLYYASPDATPLSCPACSCMPSTGGCALPETVTVSASPVCPSDAGDAGVPFDPPGDWDGGCTTNDAIAAVECDGGPCLATVGPMAPIGAGCAPTQAVVPRIVTWVNAAFACGGGTNNGACADPGAVCAAAPSTLEDGFSICVSLEGDDSVFDCPTKYPVRLVYYLDGEDDRGCSSCECSPPQGDSCSSLVSVYSDDACSELVGAVQAESSGPMCVSIPPGSPLGSKQASAPTYTPGTCQPSGGETTGSVKPNHPYTLCCQQ
;
A
#
# COMPACT_ATOMS: atom_id res chain seq x y z
N MET A 1 22.35 -3.97 -31.70
CA MET A 1 23.74 -4.17 -32.20
C MET A 1 24.23 -2.89 -32.85
N ARG A 2 25.02 -2.11 -32.19
CA ARG A 2 25.90 -1.09 -32.77
C ARG A 2 27.10 -1.01 -31.82
N ALA A 3 28.22 -1.47 -32.31
CA ALA A 3 29.53 -1.43 -31.64
C ALA A 3 30.04 0.02 -31.71
N VAL A 4 30.45 0.55 -30.55
CA VAL A 4 31.22 1.79 -30.44
C VAL A 4 32.66 1.40 -30.26
N ILE A 5 33.46 1.65 -31.27
CA ILE A 5 34.91 1.46 -31.31
C ILE A 5 35.52 2.65 -30.57
N GLY A 6 36.14 2.39 -29.39
CA GLY A 6 36.94 3.37 -28.69
C GLY A 6 38.33 3.50 -29.37
N ILE A 7 38.64 4.68 -29.83
CA ILE A 7 39.97 5.02 -30.37
C ILE A 7 40.85 5.38 -29.15
N PHE A 8 41.84 4.51 -28.86
CA PHE A 8 42.94 4.86 -27.99
C PHE A 8 43.95 5.73 -28.72
N ALA A 9 44.06 6.97 -28.34
CA ALA A 9 45.14 7.84 -28.78
C ALA A 9 46.42 7.49 -27.99
N VAL A 10 47.33 6.86 -28.68
CA VAL A 10 48.70 6.66 -28.17
C VAL A 10 49.46 7.96 -28.39
N VAL A 11 49.72 8.68 -27.30
CA VAL A 11 50.64 9.81 -27.31
C VAL A 11 52.06 9.28 -27.33
N ALA A 12 52.72 9.37 -28.47
CA ALA A 12 54.13 9.08 -28.56
C ALA A 12 54.94 10.22 -27.94
N PHE A 13 55.58 9.93 -26.81
CA PHE A 13 56.60 10.83 -26.23
C PHE A 13 57.85 10.74 -27.12
N GLY A 14 58.16 11.86 -27.78
CA GLY A 14 59.39 12.01 -28.53
C GLY A 14 60.62 11.86 -27.64
N ALA A 15 61.45 10.95 -28.00
CA ALA A 15 62.75 10.80 -27.41
C ALA A 15 63.66 11.98 -27.82
N GLY A 16 64.06 12.78 -26.86
CA GLY A 16 65.11 13.77 -27.02
C GLY A 16 65.96 13.77 -25.79
N CYS A 17 67.05 13.09 -25.84
CA CYS A 17 68.36 13.22 -25.21
C CYS A 17 68.92 11.86 -24.90
N GLY A 18 69.81 11.43 -25.75
CA GLY A 18 70.57 10.19 -25.52
C GLY A 18 71.51 10.29 -24.37
N HIS A 19 71.07 9.73 -23.23
CA HIS A 19 72.00 9.22 -22.22
C HIS A 19 71.63 7.76 -22.01
N ASN A 20 72.64 6.94 -22.26
CA ASN A 20 72.56 5.49 -22.22
C ASN A 20 72.17 5.06 -20.78
N ILE A 21 71.09 4.37 -20.63
CA ILE A 21 70.58 3.87 -19.32
C ILE A 21 71.62 2.92 -18.65
N ASP A 22 72.56 2.39 -19.42
CA ASP A 22 73.59 1.50 -18.91
C ASP A 22 74.70 2.22 -18.09
N ASP A 23 74.87 3.54 -18.26
CA ASP A 23 75.89 4.28 -17.50
C ASP A 23 75.47 4.60 -16.04
N CYS A 24 74.14 4.65 -15.76
CA CYS A 24 73.62 4.88 -14.41
C CYS A 24 73.75 3.64 -13.51
N ARG A 25 73.87 2.46 -14.06
CA ARG A 25 74.05 1.25 -13.26
C ARG A 25 75.47 1.05 -12.70
N ASN A 26 76.47 1.67 -13.32
CA ASN A 26 77.86 1.41 -12.95
C ASN A 26 78.45 2.43 -11.98
N THR A 27 77.91 3.65 -11.83
CA THR A 27 78.53 4.71 -11.05
C THR A 27 77.80 5.09 -9.77
N ARG A 28 76.61 4.55 -9.50
CA ARG A 28 75.78 4.92 -8.30
C ARG A 28 75.52 6.44 -8.09
N THR A 29 75.81 7.24 -9.08
CA THR A 29 75.66 8.72 -9.01
C THR A 29 74.80 9.25 -10.15
N CYS A 30 73.56 8.73 -10.30
CA CYS A 30 72.59 9.43 -11.10
C CYS A 30 72.10 10.62 -10.31
N PRO A 31 72.09 11.81 -10.90
CA PRO A 31 71.40 12.93 -10.31
C PRO A 31 69.92 12.54 -10.16
N PRO A 32 69.27 12.91 -9.06
CA PRO A 32 67.83 12.72 -8.93
C PRO A 32 67.15 13.31 -10.18
N PRO A 33 66.12 12.67 -10.72
CA PRO A 33 65.36 13.25 -11.84
C PRO A 33 64.97 14.68 -11.43
N PRO A 34 65.01 15.63 -12.37
CA PRO A 34 64.60 16.99 -12.05
C PRO A 34 63.19 16.91 -11.47
N VAL A 35 63.05 17.34 -10.23
CA VAL A 35 61.76 17.60 -9.64
C VAL A 35 61.15 18.63 -10.56
N VAL A 36 60.26 18.23 -11.42
CA VAL A 36 59.41 19.14 -12.16
C VAL A 36 58.48 19.74 -11.08
N VAL A 37 58.98 20.81 -10.45
CA VAL A 37 58.16 21.70 -9.72
C VAL A 37 57.26 22.34 -10.77
N SER A 38 56.13 21.80 -10.96
CA SER A 38 55.06 22.50 -11.66
C SER A 38 54.83 23.75 -10.83
N ASN A 39 55.41 24.86 -11.27
CA ASN A 39 55.03 26.17 -10.80
C ASN A 39 53.57 26.38 -11.23
N VAL A 40 52.69 25.90 -10.42
CA VAL A 40 51.27 26.24 -10.52
C VAL A 40 51.06 27.34 -9.46
N ASP A 41 51.53 28.52 -9.78
CA ASP A 41 51.06 29.78 -9.18
C ASP A 41 49.65 30.08 -9.75
N ALA A 42 48.79 29.09 -9.75
CA ALA A 42 47.38 29.30 -10.03
C ALA A 42 46.73 29.60 -8.68
N GLU A 43 46.49 30.85 -8.41
CA GLU A 43 45.67 31.26 -7.26
C GLU A 43 44.31 30.53 -7.30
N CYS A 44 43.84 30.14 -6.13
CA CYS A 44 42.52 29.53 -6.02
C CYS A 44 41.46 30.44 -6.64
N ASN A 45 40.81 30.01 -7.68
CA ASN A 45 39.75 30.73 -8.36
C ASN A 45 38.39 30.65 -7.63
N GLY A 46 38.39 30.14 -6.38
CA GLY A 46 37.25 30.02 -5.49
C GLY A 46 37.59 30.58 -4.13
N VAL A 47 37.26 29.86 -3.08
CA VAL A 47 37.56 30.15 -1.68
C VAL A 47 38.48 29.07 -1.10
N CYS A 48 39.56 29.48 -0.46
CA CYS A 48 40.40 28.55 0.27
C CYS A 48 39.74 28.20 1.61
N VAL A 49 39.37 26.94 1.76
CA VAL A 49 38.71 26.39 2.95
C VAL A 49 39.58 25.29 3.56
N SER A 50 39.47 25.07 4.86
CA SER A 50 40.24 24.04 5.53
C SER A 50 39.96 22.66 4.95
N ALA A 51 41.02 21.93 4.60
CA ALA A 51 40.93 20.56 4.23
C ALA A 51 40.44 19.71 5.42
N VAL A 52 39.66 18.70 5.13
CA VAL A 52 39.30 17.69 6.13
C VAL A 52 40.33 16.60 6.10
N ALA A 53 40.92 16.32 7.27
CA ALA A 53 41.83 15.20 7.40
C ALA A 53 41.13 13.87 7.04
N ASP A 54 41.83 13.01 6.36
CA ASP A 54 41.34 11.79 5.68
C ASP A 54 40.85 10.67 6.64
N SER A 55 40.44 10.99 7.85
CA SER A 55 39.92 10.06 8.83
C SER A 55 38.40 10.04 8.78
N HIS A 56 37.80 8.88 8.52
CA HIS A 56 36.38 8.57 8.66
C HIS A 56 35.47 8.72 7.43
N GLY A 57 35.99 8.90 6.20
CA GLY A 57 35.17 8.84 4.97
C GLY A 57 34.45 10.15 4.62
N TRP A 58 34.81 11.28 5.25
CA TRP A 58 34.31 12.59 4.86
C TRP A 58 34.71 12.96 3.43
N SER A 59 33.87 13.72 2.74
CA SER A 59 34.22 14.26 1.43
C SER A 59 35.50 15.08 1.53
N ARG A 60 36.48 14.78 0.66
CA ARG A 60 37.79 15.46 0.69
C ARG A 60 37.74 16.91 0.27
N VAL A 61 36.80 17.23 -0.61
CA VAL A 61 36.60 18.57 -1.15
C VAL A 61 35.30 19.12 -0.60
N PRO A 62 35.36 20.21 0.17
CA PRO A 62 34.15 20.90 0.59
C PRO A 62 33.41 21.49 -0.60
N PHE A 63 32.10 21.54 -0.50
CA PHE A 63 31.22 22.00 -1.57
C PHE A 63 30.21 23.02 -1.06
N VAL A 64 29.65 23.79 -1.97
CA VAL A 64 28.54 24.70 -1.65
C VAL A 64 27.26 23.91 -1.51
N PHE A 65 26.58 24.16 -0.41
CA PHE A 65 25.35 23.47 -0.04
C PHE A 65 24.25 24.48 0.24
N TRP A 66 23.14 24.37 -0.49
CA TRP A 66 21.93 25.15 -0.24
C TRP A 66 20.96 24.34 0.61
N ARG A 67 20.25 25.01 1.52
CA ARG A 67 19.16 24.43 2.31
C ARG A 67 18.02 25.42 2.44
N GLY A 68 16.79 24.90 2.37
CA GLY A 68 15.58 25.70 2.47
C GLY A 68 14.32 24.83 2.59
N MET A 69 13.18 25.43 2.38
CA MET A 69 11.94 24.68 2.28
C MET A 69 11.88 23.94 0.94
N ALA A 70 11.21 22.80 0.90
CA ALA A 70 11.10 22.00 -0.31
C ALA A 70 10.44 22.77 -1.48
N ASN A 71 9.54 23.70 -1.16
CA ASN A 71 8.89 24.57 -2.15
C ASN A 71 9.84 25.57 -2.82
N ASP A 72 10.96 25.89 -2.16
CA ASP A 72 11.94 26.86 -2.68
C ASP A 72 12.95 26.23 -3.63
N LEU A 73 12.90 24.89 -3.81
CA LEU A 73 13.80 24.16 -4.71
C LEU A 73 13.79 24.67 -6.16
N THR A 74 12.64 25.13 -6.63
CA THR A 74 12.48 25.57 -8.03
C THR A 74 12.97 26.99 -8.25
N THR A 75 13.12 27.78 -7.20
CA THR A 75 13.50 29.20 -7.27
C THR A 75 14.94 29.49 -6.85
N SER A 76 15.61 28.52 -6.22
CA SER A 76 16.98 28.67 -5.76
C SER A 76 17.94 28.06 -6.77
N ASP A 77 18.92 28.83 -7.21
CA ASP A 77 19.94 28.38 -8.16
C ASP A 77 21.33 28.32 -7.52
N CYS A 78 22.17 27.43 -8.00
CA CYS A 78 23.56 27.35 -7.61
C CYS A 78 24.32 28.62 -7.97
N PRO A 79 25.30 29.06 -7.14
CA PRO A 79 26.13 30.21 -7.43
C PRO A 79 26.92 30.01 -8.73
N ALA A 80 27.22 31.12 -9.43
CA ALA A 80 27.91 31.07 -10.73
C ALA A 80 29.27 30.35 -10.71
N ARG A 81 29.93 30.26 -9.54
CA ARG A 81 31.20 29.53 -9.37
C ARG A 81 31.04 28.04 -9.16
N ALA A 82 29.87 27.58 -8.78
CA ALA A 82 29.51 26.17 -8.65
C ALA A 82 28.12 25.94 -9.29
N PRO A 83 27.98 26.11 -10.61
CA PRO A 83 26.69 26.32 -11.26
C PRO A 83 25.80 25.06 -11.34
N ASN A 84 26.36 23.89 -11.12
CA ASN A 84 25.63 22.63 -11.33
C ASN A 84 25.11 22.06 -10.04
N ARG A 85 23.83 21.84 -9.93
CA ARG A 85 23.26 20.98 -8.87
C ARG A 85 23.75 19.55 -9.11
N SER A 86 24.42 18.96 -8.12
CA SER A 86 25.01 17.63 -8.22
C SER A 86 24.22 16.56 -7.48
N GLN A 87 23.62 16.90 -6.35
CA GLN A 87 22.87 15.97 -5.49
C GLN A 87 21.74 16.72 -4.81
N LEU A 88 20.57 16.10 -4.77
CA LEU A 88 19.39 16.57 -4.07
C LEU A 88 19.24 15.77 -2.77
N TYR A 89 18.87 16.47 -1.71
CA TYR A 89 18.67 15.92 -0.38
C TYR A 89 17.36 16.41 0.21
N TYR A 90 16.80 15.63 1.15
CA TYR A 90 15.56 15.95 1.82
C TYR A 90 15.68 15.78 3.34
N ALA A 91 14.91 16.57 4.08
CA ALA A 91 14.79 16.40 5.52
C ALA A 91 13.38 16.71 6.00
N SER A 92 13.07 16.23 7.21
CA SER A 92 11.76 16.41 7.82
C SER A 92 10.64 15.89 6.90
N PRO A 93 10.49 14.57 6.74
CA PRO A 93 9.38 14.03 5.98
C PRO A 93 8.05 14.51 6.59
N ASP A 94 7.11 14.84 5.74
CA ASP A 94 5.77 15.20 6.19
C ASP A 94 5.08 13.94 6.75
N ALA A 95 5.05 13.86 8.06
CA ALA A 95 4.45 12.77 8.81
C ALA A 95 2.95 13.00 9.09
N THR A 96 2.31 13.95 8.40
CA THR A 96 0.86 14.17 8.54
C THR A 96 0.11 12.84 8.35
N PRO A 97 -0.74 12.44 9.31
CA PRO A 97 -1.49 11.20 9.18
C PRO A 97 -2.30 11.17 7.88
N LEU A 98 -2.27 10.02 7.21
CA LEU A 98 -3.08 9.82 6.02
C LEU A 98 -4.56 9.87 6.41
N SER A 99 -5.38 10.59 5.64
CA SER A 99 -6.83 10.55 5.86
C SER A 99 -7.41 9.34 5.12
N CYS A 100 -7.80 8.32 5.88
CA CYS A 100 -8.46 7.16 5.32
C CYS A 100 -9.95 7.44 5.09
N PRO A 101 -10.47 7.15 3.90
CA PRO A 101 -11.91 7.20 3.65
C PRO A 101 -12.63 6.20 4.54
N ALA A 102 -13.82 6.56 4.99
CA ALA A 102 -14.66 5.65 5.77
C ALA A 102 -14.99 4.40 4.94
N CYS A 103 -14.91 3.24 5.58
CA CYS A 103 -15.35 1.99 4.99
C CYS A 103 -16.87 1.99 4.79
N SER A 104 -17.33 1.37 3.73
CA SER A 104 -18.75 1.12 3.50
C SER A 104 -18.97 -0.28 2.96
N CYS A 105 -20.14 -0.83 3.20
CA CYS A 105 -20.56 -2.13 2.71
C CYS A 105 -21.68 -1.96 1.70
N MET A 106 -21.55 -2.65 0.58
CA MET A 106 -22.67 -2.76 -0.35
C MET A 106 -23.80 -3.57 0.30
N PRO A 107 -25.07 -3.39 -0.14
CA PRO A 107 -26.15 -4.24 0.30
C PRO A 107 -25.80 -5.72 0.13
N SER A 108 -26.28 -6.58 1.04
CA SER A 108 -25.99 -8.00 0.96
C SER A 108 -26.55 -8.61 -0.33
N THR A 109 -25.79 -9.55 -0.87
CA THR A 109 -26.25 -10.41 -1.95
C THR A 109 -26.31 -11.83 -1.41
N GLY A 110 -27.26 -12.61 -1.88
CA GLY A 110 -27.41 -14.00 -1.43
C GLY A 110 -28.53 -14.70 -2.22
N GLY A 111 -28.80 -15.92 -1.84
CA GLY A 111 -29.91 -16.70 -2.31
C GLY A 111 -30.75 -17.22 -1.15
N CYS A 112 -31.73 -18.05 -1.46
CA CYS A 112 -32.63 -18.65 -0.48
C CYS A 112 -32.68 -20.16 -0.69
N ALA A 113 -32.57 -20.93 0.40
CA ALA A 113 -32.98 -22.30 0.42
C ALA A 113 -34.50 -22.36 0.58
N LEU A 114 -35.15 -23.23 -0.20
CA LEU A 114 -36.54 -23.56 0.00
C LEU A 114 -36.74 -24.32 1.32
N PRO A 115 -37.98 -24.34 1.88
CA PRO A 115 -38.23 -25.09 3.10
C PRO A 115 -37.91 -26.58 2.92
N GLU A 116 -37.20 -27.14 3.89
CA GLU A 116 -36.83 -28.56 3.89
C GLU A 116 -37.94 -29.45 4.44
N THR A 117 -38.86 -28.86 5.21
CA THR A 117 -39.89 -29.59 5.92
C THR A 117 -41.26 -29.02 5.65
N VAL A 118 -42.20 -29.91 5.42
CA VAL A 118 -43.67 -29.67 5.40
C VAL A 118 -44.30 -30.80 6.21
N THR A 119 -44.99 -30.46 7.28
CA THR A 119 -45.67 -31.45 8.14
C THR A 119 -47.14 -31.12 8.27
N VAL A 120 -47.93 -32.14 8.42
CA VAL A 120 -49.41 -32.00 8.58
C VAL A 120 -49.83 -32.55 9.91
N SER A 121 -50.53 -31.75 10.70
CA SER A 121 -50.97 -32.10 12.07
C SER A 121 -52.43 -31.75 12.31
N ALA A 122 -53.02 -32.38 13.32
CA ALA A 122 -54.34 -32.07 13.84
C ALA A 122 -54.34 -30.89 14.84
N SER A 123 -53.19 -30.31 15.10
CA SER A 123 -53.03 -29.19 16.04
C SER A 123 -53.80 -27.93 15.54
N PRO A 124 -54.60 -27.27 16.36
CA PRO A 124 -55.27 -26.03 15.99
C PRO A 124 -54.33 -24.81 16.15
N VAL A 125 -53.08 -25.01 16.60
CA VAL A 125 -52.11 -23.94 16.91
C VAL A 125 -50.95 -24.04 15.91
N CYS A 126 -50.55 -22.92 15.37
CA CYS A 126 -49.42 -22.79 14.46
C CYS A 126 -48.24 -22.03 15.13
N PRO A 127 -47.02 -22.54 15.12
CA PRO A 127 -46.68 -23.93 14.79
C PRO A 127 -47.21 -24.91 15.82
N SER A 128 -47.42 -26.17 15.47
CA SER A 128 -47.84 -27.22 16.42
C SER A 128 -46.77 -27.29 17.51
N ASP A 129 -47.19 -27.34 18.77
CA ASP A 129 -46.28 -27.50 19.94
C ASP A 129 -45.42 -28.76 19.76
N ALA A 130 -44.19 -28.71 20.32
CA ALA A 130 -43.10 -29.69 20.13
C ALA A 130 -43.41 -31.18 20.53
N GLY A 131 -44.65 -31.51 20.78
CA GLY A 131 -45.12 -32.83 21.11
C GLY A 131 -46.05 -33.48 20.07
N ASP A 132 -46.52 -32.72 19.09
CA ASP A 132 -47.44 -33.23 18.07
C ASP A 132 -46.62 -33.56 16.81
N ALA A 133 -46.22 -34.83 16.75
CA ALA A 133 -45.49 -35.36 15.57
C ALA A 133 -46.43 -35.42 14.40
N GLY A 134 -46.48 -34.31 13.63
CA GLY A 134 -47.26 -34.25 12.39
C GLY A 134 -46.78 -35.32 11.40
N VAL A 135 -47.66 -35.68 10.45
CA VAL A 135 -47.32 -36.56 9.35
C VAL A 135 -46.40 -35.81 8.38
N PRO A 136 -45.23 -36.35 8.04
CA PRO A 136 -44.34 -35.71 7.07
C PRO A 136 -45.01 -35.64 5.69
N PHE A 137 -44.86 -34.47 5.07
CA PHE A 137 -45.21 -34.18 3.70
C PHE A 137 -44.04 -33.44 3.04
N ASP A 138 -42.83 -33.91 3.35
CA ASP A 138 -41.60 -33.20 3.04
C ASP A 138 -41.33 -33.16 1.53
N PRO A 139 -40.72 -32.12 0.99
CA PRO A 139 -40.17 -32.12 -0.36
C PRO A 139 -38.92 -33.00 -0.44
N PRO A 140 -38.46 -33.39 -1.65
CA PRO A 140 -37.15 -34.03 -1.77
C PRO A 140 -36.02 -33.08 -1.38
N GLY A 141 -34.86 -33.60 -0.91
CA GLY A 141 -33.77 -32.81 -0.42
C GLY A 141 -33.10 -31.88 -1.44
N ASP A 142 -33.35 -32.09 -2.74
CA ASP A 142 -32.87 -31.27 -3.86
C ASP A 142 -34.00 -30.48 -4.54
N TRP A 143 -35.07 -30.19 -3.80
CA TRP A 143 -36.25 -29.53 -4.34
C TRP A 143 -35.95 -28.13 -4.88
N ASP A 144 -36.26 -27.93 -6.14
CA ASP A 144 -36.13 -26.65 -6.84
C ASP A 144 -37.40 -25.79 -6.79
N GLY A 145 -38.46 -26.25 -6.09
CA GLY A 145 -39.79 -25.63 -6.04
C GLY A 145 -40.76 -26.17 -7.09
N GLY A 146 -40.31 -27.02 -7.99
CA GLY A 146 -41.18 -27.67 -8.96
C GLY A 146 -42.22 -28.56 -8.29
N CYS A 147 -43.28 -28.89 -9.03
CA CYS A 147 -44.30 -29.80 -8.55
C CYS A 147 -43.72 -31.17 -8.16
N THR A 148 -43.97 -31.60 -6.91
CA THR A 148 -43.47 -32.88 -6.40
C THR A 148 -44.55 -33.63 -5.61
N THR A 149 -44.55 -34.93 -5.73
CA THR A 149 -45.45 -35.86 -5.01
C THR A 149 -44.74 -36.56 -3.84
N ASN A 150 -43.52 -36.13 -3.47
CA ASN A 150 -42.78 -36.73 -2.37
C ASN A 150 -43.63 -36.73 -1.09
N ASP A 151 -43.67 -37.86 -0.37
CA ASP A 151 -44.42 -38.04 0.88
C ASP A 151 -45.92 -37.69 0.76
N ALA A 152 -46.57 -37.97 -0.39
CA ALA A 152 -47.97 -37.71 -0.59
C ALA A 152 -48.85 -38.45 0.45
N ILE A 153 -49.90 -37.76 0.93
CA ILE A 153 -50.81 -38.26 1.96
C ILE A 153 -52.19 -38.52 1.33
N ALA A 154 -52.67 -39.76 1.38
CA ALA A 154 -53.91 -40.18 0.72
C ALA A 154 -55.17 -39.54 1.32
N ALA A 155 -55.20 -39.31 2.63
CA ALA A 155 -56.22 -38.55 3.33
C ALA A 155 -55.69 -38.02 4.63
N VAL A 156 -56.04 -36.77 5.00
CA VAL A 156 -55.63 -36.15 6.26
C VAL A 156 -56.80 -36.25 7.24
N GLU A 157 -56.61 -37.03 8.30
CA GLU A 157 -57.60 -37.15 9.38
C GLU A 157 -57.19 -36.28 10.57
N CYS A 158 -58.06 -35.36 10.99
CA CYS A 158 -57.80 -34.39 12.04
C CYS A 158 -59.00 -34.28 12.98
N ASP A 159 -59.32 -35.33 13.67
CA ASP A 159 -60.32 -35.41 14.79
C ASP A 159 -61.52 -34.47 14.68
N GLY A 160 -62.08 -34.25 13.48
CA GLY A 160 -63.22 -33.42 13.20
C GLY A 160 -63.00 -31.92 13.10
N GLY A 161 -61.72 -31.44 13.23
CA GLY A 161 -61.29 -30.06 13.00
C GLY A 161 -60.46 -29.90 11.72
N PRO A 162 -60.12 -28.67 11.32
CA PRO A 162 -59.20 -28.47 10.20
C PRO A 162 -57.80 -28.98 10.55
N CYS A 163 -57.13 -29.59 9.61
CA CYS A 163 -55.71 -29.88 9.70
C CYS A 163 -54.86 -28.64 9.41
N LEU A 164 -53.66 -28.59 9.94
CA LEU A 164 -52.67 -27.59 9.58
C LEU A 164 -51.50 -28.21 8.83
N ALA A 165 -51.23 -27.71 7.65
CA ALA A 165 -49.95 -27.96 7.00
C ALA A 165 -48.97 -26.85 7.46
N THR A 166 -47.91 -27.26 8.17
CA THR A 166 -46.85 -26.41 8.66
C THR A 166 -45.65 -26.49 7.75
N VAL A 167 -45.28 -25.37 7.15
CA VAL A 167 -44.09 -25.22 6.30
C VAL A 167 -42.95 -24.70 7.13
N GLY A 168 -41.80 -25.35 7.11
CA GLY A 168 -40.60 -24.94 7.83
C GLY A 168 -40.06 -23.57 7.39
N PRO A 169 -39.18 -22.96 8.19
CA PRO A 169 -38.62 -21.65 7.85
C PRO A 169 -37.67 -21.77 6.65
N MET A 170 -37.56 -20.68 5.91
CA MET A 170 -36.57 -20.52 4.85
C MET A 170 -35.26 -19.97 5.41
N ALA A 171 -34.15 -20.39 4.82
CA ALA A 171 -32.83 -19.88 5.22
C ALA A 171 -32.13 -19.12 4.07
N PRO A 172 -31.57 -17.94 4.33
CA PRO A 172 -30.64 -17.30 3.42
C PRO A 172 -29.38 -18.16 3.22
N ILE A 173 -28.93 -18.28 1.97
CA ILE A 173 -27.71 -19.01 1.60
C ILE A 173 -26.72 -18.12 0.86
N GLY A 174 -25.42 -18.27 1.18
CA GLY A 174 -24.37 -17.52 0.52
C GLY A 174 -24.46 -16.01 0.71
N ALA A 175 -25.21 -15.56 1.73
CA ALA A 175 -25.40 -14.14 1.98
C ALA A 175 -24.11 -13.45 2.44
N GLY A 176 -23.80 -12.31 1.84
CA GLY A 176 -22.61 -11.53 2.18
C GLY A 176 -22.64 -10.13 1.60
N CYS A 177 -21.85 -9.23 2.20
CA CYS A 177 -21.67 -7.87 1.73
C CYS A 177 -20.26 -7.68 1.19
N ALA A 178 -20.14 -6.98 0.07
CA ALA A 178 -18.85 -6.59 -0.47
C ALA A 178 -18.38 -5.25 0.15
N PRO A 179 -17.15 -5.18 0.69
CA PRO A 179 -16.60 -3.90 1.16
C PRO A 179 -16.23 -3.00 0.00
N THR A 180 -16.39 -1.69 0.18
CA THR A 180 -15.91 -0.67 -0.74
C THR A 180 -14.87 0.20 -0.03
N GLN A 181 -13.73 0.39 -0.66
CA GLN A 181 -12.64 1.23 -0.16
C GLN A 181 -12.05 2.05 -1.30
N ALA A 182 -11.87 3.34 -1.07
CA ALA A 182 -11.16 4.19 -2.00
C ALA A 182 -9.64 4.00 -1.89
N VAL A 183 -8.95 4.06 -3.03
CA VAL A 183 -7.48 4.03 -3.07
C VAL A 183 -6.96 5.42 -2.69
N VAL A 184 -6.07 5.47 -1.71
CA VAL A 184 -5.38 6.69 -1.31
C VAL A 184 -4.00 6.71 -1.95
N PRO A 185 -3.64 7.76 -2.72
CA PRO A 185 -2.32 7.86 -3.32
C PRO A 185 -1.25 8.05 -2.22
N ARG A 186 -0.11 7.39 -2.39
CA ARG A 186 1.05 7.47 -1.50
C ARG A 186 2.12 8.32 -2.17
N ILE A 187 2.46 9.44 -1.56
CA ILE A 187 3.51 10.33 -2.05
C ILE A 187 4.28 10.82 -0.84
N VAL A 188 5.58 10.54 -0.82
CA VAL A 188 6.48 11.14 0.18
C VAL A 188 6.59 12.61 -0.11
N THR A 189 6.19 13.43 0.84
CA THR A 189 6.41 14.87 0.82
C THR A 189 7.41 15.27 1.90
N TRP A 190 8.19 16.30 1.64
CA TRP A 190 9.24 16.78 2.52
C TRP A 190 9.03 18.24 2.83
N VAL A 191 9.26 18.62 4.09
CA VAL A 191 9.18 20.02 4.52
C VAL A 191 10.42 20.76 4.08
N ASN A 192 11.58 20.14 4.25
CA ASN A 192 12.86 20.74 3.92
C ASN A 192 13.53 19.97 2.79
N ALA A 193 14.26 20.72 1.97
CA ALA A 193 15.11 20.18 0.93
C ALA A 193 16.44 20.93 0.87
N ALA A 194 17.40 20.31 0.23
CA ALA A 194 18.72 20.87 0.05
C ALA A 194 19.35 20.32 -1.22
N PHE A 195 20.36 20.99 -1.73
CA PHE A 195 21.16 20.48 -2.84
C PHE A 195 22.63 20.88 -2.71
N ALA A 196 23.50 20.02 -3.23
CA ALA A 196 24.90 20.32 -3.38
C ALA A 196 25.16 21.00 -4.73
N CYS A 197 26.00 22.01 -4.72
CA CYS A 197 26.45 22.73 -5.91
C CYS A 197 27.90 22.38 -6.26
N GLY A 198 28.14 22.11 -7.53
CA GLY A 198 29.45 21.73 -8.05
C GLY A 198 29.67 22.18 -9.47
N GLY A 199 30.67 21.60 -10.16
CA GLY A 199 30.94 21.84 -11.58
C GLY A 199 31.71 23.14 -11.87
N GLY A 200 32.16 23.83 -10.86
CA GLY A 200 33.13 24.93 -11.04
C GLY A 200 34.53 24.40 -11.35
N THR A 201 35.32 25.21 -12.03
CA THR A 201 36.73 24.90 -12.25
C THR A 201 37.50 25.15 -10.93
N ASN A 202 37.79 24.07 -10.21
CA ASN A 202 38.65 24.09 -9.00
C ASN A 202 40.11 24.17 -9.43
N ASN A 203 40.46 25.15 -10.20
CA ASN A 203 41.83 25.31 -10.70
C ASN A 203 42.55 26.29 -9.81
N GLY A 204 43.44 25.78 -9.00
CA GLY A 204 44.33 26.58 -8.20
C GLY A 204 44.69 25.94 -6.88
N ALA A 205 45.79 26.38 -6.32
CA ALA A 205 46.26 25.95 -5.01
C ALA A 205 46.02 27.09 -3.99
N CYS A 206 45.82 26.69 -2.76
CA CYS A 206 45.75 27.64 -1.64
C CYS A 206 47.17 27.86 -1.07
N ALA A 207 47.44 29.07 -0.63
CA ALA A 207 48.72 29.40 -0.01
C ALA A 207 48.95 28.63 1.32
N ASP A 208 47.87 28.31 2.03
CA ASP A 208 47.88 27.42 3.21
C ASP A 208 47.87 25.98 2.77
N PRO A 209 48.90 25.17 3.09
CA PRO A 209 48.94 23.74 2.77
C PRO A 209 47.85 22.92 3.47
N GLY A 210 47.21 23.45 4.51
CA GLY A 210 46.05 22.87 5.19
C GLY A 210 44.70 23.24 4.57
N ALA A 211 44.70 24.02 3.48
CA ALA A 211 43.49 24.43 2.80
C ALA A 211 43.35 23.82 1.41
N VAL A 212 42.11 23.67 0.95
CA VAL A 212 41.74 23.25 -0.41
C VAL A 212 40.91 24.36 -1.09
N CYS A 213 41.06 24.47 -2.39
CA CYS A 213 40.28 25.39 -3.19
C CYS A 213 38.87 24.86 -3.42
N ALA A 214 37.87 25.43 -2.80
CA ALA A 214 36.46 25.12 -3.03
C ALA A 214 35.88 26.05 -4.11
N ALA A 215 35.07 25.48 -5.00
CA ALA A 215 34.33 26.25 -6.02
C ALA A 215 33.16 27.00 -5.34
N ALA A 216 33.48 28.08 -4.64
CA ALA A 216 32.49 28.88 -3.94
C ALA A 216 32.75 30.37 -4.20
N PRO A 217 31.72 31.24 -4.18
CA PRO A 217 31.92 32.70 -4.15
C PRO A 217 32.51 33.14 -2.80
N SER A 218 33.14 34.32 -2.79
CA SER A 218 33.73 34.91 -1.56
C SER A 218 32.67 35.27 -0.51
N THR A 219 31.44 35.48 -0.95
CA THR A 219 30.26 35.71 -0.10
C THR A 219 29.15 34.78 -0.54
N LEU A 220 28.59 34.08 0.40
CA LEU A 220 27.44 33.21 0.20
C LEU A 220 26.14 33.97 0.49
N GLU A 221 25.14 33.76 -0.33
CA GLU A 221 23.79 34.24 -0.09
C GLU A 221 23.11 33.44 1.03
N ASP A 222 21.99 33.95 1.54
CA ASP A 222 21.18 33.25 2.54
C ASP A 222 20.76 31.88 2.07
N GLY A 223 20.83 30.90 2.96
CA GLY A 223 20.53 29.50 2.67
C GLY A 223 21.73 28.68 2.17
N PHE A 224 22.83 29.34 1.75
CA PHE A 224 24.04 28.63 1.32
C PHE A 224 25.09 28.52 2.43
N SER A 225 25.81 27.43 2.44
CA SER A 225 26.94 27.16 3.34
C SER A 225 28.00 26.31 2.62
N ILE A 226 29.23 26.30 3.14
CA ILE A 226 30.26 25.37 2.69
C ILE A 226 30.22 24.17 3.61
N CYS A 227 30.05 22.99 3.05
CA CYS A 227 29.87 21.75 3.80
C CYS A 227 30.79 20.64 3.30
N VAL A 228 30.97 19.66 4.15
CA VAL A 228 31.52 18.34 3.84
C VAL A 228 30.46 17.29 4.16
N SER A 229 30.47 16.17 3.47
CA SER A 229 29.49 15.10 3.63
C SER A 229 30.11 13.77 4.01
N LEU A 230 29.34 13.00 4.75
CA LEU A 230 29.60 11.60 5.06
C LEU A 230 28.30 10.81 4.76
N GLU A 231 28.42 9.71 4.05
CA GLU A 231 27.29 8.81 3.84
C GLU A 231 26.94 8.09 5.15
N GLY A 232 25.68 8.12 5.52
CA GLY A 232 25.17 7.55 6.76
C GLY A 232 24.71 8.63 7.75
N ASP A 233 23.85 8.21 8.68
CA ASP A 233 23.52 8.98 9.90
C ASP A 233 24.39 8.45 11.03
N ASP A 234 25.70 8.70 10.92
CA ASP A 234 26.64 8.20 11.88
C ASP A 234 26.84 9.21 13.01
N SER A 235 26.10 9.00 14.10
CA SER A 235 26.25 9.79 15.33
C SER A 235 27.59 9.55 16.03
N VAL A 236 28.36 8.54 15.60
CA VAL A 236 29.66 8.17 16.18
C VAL A 236 30.77 9.15 15.79
N PHE A 237 30.66 9.81 14.63
CA PHE A 237 31.67 10.74 14.17
C PHE A 237 31.27 12.18 14.41
N ASP A 238 32.09 12.88 15.15
CA ASP A 238 31.95 14.33 15.32
C ASP A 238 32.25 15.08 14.02
N CYS A 239 31.55 16.17 13.82
CA CYS A 239 31.87 17.09 12.73
C CYS A 239 33.29 17.60 12.82
N PRO A 240 34.01 17.74 11.69
CA PRO A 240 35.33 18.38 11.70
C PRO A 240 35.27 19.79 12.31
N THR A 241 36.24 20.15 13.13
CA THR A 241 36.22 21.38 13.94
C THR A 241 35.93 22.66 13.15
N LYS A 242 36.28 22.69 11.87
CA LYS A 242 36.02 23.84 10.98
C LYS A 242 34.65 23.82 10.31
N TYR A 243 33.88 22.74 10.52
CA TYR A 243 32.55 22.53 9.99
C TYR A 243 31.60 22.10 11.11
N PRO A 244 31.37 22.94 12.13
CA PRO A 244 30.73 22.50 13.38
C PRO A 244 29.23 22.29 13.30
N VAL A 245 28.56 22.74 12.23
CA VAL A 245 27.08 22.62 12.09
C VAL A 245 26.74 21.30 11.49
N ARG A 246 26.24 20.37 12.31
CA ARG A 246 25.78 19.05 11.88
C ARG A 246 24.36 19.11 11.38
N LEU A 247 24.13 18.51 10.22
CA LEU A 247 22.82 18.34 9.59
C LEU A 247 22.70 16.90 9.09
N VAL A 248 21.52 16.33 9.21
CA VAL A 248 21.21 15.01 8.62
C VAL A 248 20.13 15.20 7.57
N TYR A 249 20.43 14.73 6.38
CA TYR A 249 19.55 14.73 5.23
C TYR A 249 19.47 13.34 4.61
N TYR A 250 18.50 13.11 3.75
CA TYR A 250 18.21 11.82 3.13
C TYR A 250 18.11 11.99 1.61
N LEU A 251 18.45 10.96 0.85
CA LEU A 251 18.29 11.01 -0.60
C LEU A 251 16.85 10.75 -1.03
N ASP A 252 16.16 9.91 -0.30
CA ASP A 252 14.79 9.53 -0.58
C ASP A 252 14.07 9.07 0.70
N GLY A 253 12.87 8.57 0.55
CA GLY A 253 12.10 7.96 1.63
C GLY A 253 11.07 6.99 1.09
N GLU A 254 10.67 6.09 1.96
CA GLU A 254 9.59 5.14 1.72
C GLU A 254 8.35 5.58 2.47
N ASP A 255 7.22 5.64 1.77
CA ASP A 255 5.91 5.89 2.37
C ASP A 255 5.12 4.58 2.41
N ASP A 256 5.10 3.92 3.56
CA ASP A 256 4.31 2.73 3.81
C ASP A 256 2.97 3.04 4.51
N ARG A 257 2.62 4.34 4.67
CA ARG A 257 1.31 4.74 5.17
C ARG A 257 0.21 4.17 4.29
N GLY A 258 -0.84 3.74 4.91
CA GLY A 258 -1.99 3.17 4.23
C GLY A 258 -3.23 3.16 5.10
N CYS A 259 -4.25 2.52 4.60
CA CYS A 259 -5.46 2.25 5.36
C CYS A 259 -5.59 0.74 5.52
N SER A 260 -6.00 0.29 6.71
CA SER A 260 -6.34 -1.11 6.91
C SER A 260 -7.49 -1.51 5.97
N SER A 261 -7.54 -2.77 5.61
CA SER A 261 -8.58 -3.31 4.74
C SER A 261 -9.97 -3.07 5.33
N CYS A 262 -10.90 -2.71 4.47
CA CYS A 262 -12.30 -2.70 4.85
C CYS A 262 -12.87 -4.12 4.88
N GLU A 263 -13.62 -4.42 5.93
CA GLU A 263 -14.34 -5.67 6.10
C GLU A 263 -15.82 -5.37 6.40
N CYS A 264 -16.67 -6.32 6.06
CA CYS A 264 -18.09 -6.25 6.35
C CYS A 264 -18.49 -7.40 7.27
N SER A 265 -19.28 -7.12 8.30
CA SER A 265 -19.89 -8.17 9.11
C SER A 265 -20.81 -9.05 8.27
N PRO A 266 -21.19 -10.24 8.74
CA PRO A 266 -22.32 -10.98 8.16
C PRO A 266 -23.58 -10.08 8.08
N PRO A 267 -24.44 -10.29 7.07
CA PRO A 267 -25.70 -9.57 6.94
C PRO A 267 -26.58 -9.74 8.18
N GLN A 268 -27.29 -8.69 8.52
CA GLN A 268 -28.31 -8.71 9.57
C GLN A 268 -29.64 -8.26 8.98
N GLY A 269 -30.71 -8.98 9.32
CA GLY A 269 -32.05 -8.68 8.86
C GLY A 269 -32.31 -9.07 7.39
N ASP A 270 -31.41 -9.87 6.80
CA ASP A 270 -31.70 -10.53 5.53
C ASP A 270 -32.77 -11.60 5.73
N SER A 271 -33.58 -11.80 4.72
CA SER A 271 -34.69 -12.74 4.80
C SER A 271 -35.02 -13.36 3.45
N CYS A 272 -35.71 -14.47 3.52
CA CYS A 272 -36.21 -15.21 2.38
C CYS A 272 -37.71 -15.33 2.45
N SER A 273 -38.36 -15.36 1.28
CA SER A 273 -39.78 -15.66 1.20
C SER A 273 -40.11 -16.42 -0.08
N SER A 274 -41.09 -17.34 -0.02
CA SER A 274 -41.62 -18.07 -1.14
C SER A 274 -43.05 -18.50 -0.84
N LEU A 275 -43.91 -18.50 -1.83
CA LEU A 275 -45.27 -19.06 -1.72
C LEU A 275 -45.20 -20.58 -1.90
N VAL A 276 -45.51 -21.32 -0.83
CA VAL A 276 -45.67 -22.79 -0.88
C VAL A 276 -47.13 -23.13 -1.00
N SER A 277 -47.47 -23.89 -2.03
CA SER A 277 -48.81 -24.38 -2.36
C SER A 277 -48.91 -25.87 -2.21
N VAL A 278 -50.01 -26.38 -1.66
CA VAL A 278 -50.31 -27.79 -1.50
C VAL A 278 -51.56 -28.13 -2.30
N TYR A 279 -51.59 -29.27 -2.94
CA TYR A 279 -52.61 -29.69 -3.89
C TYR A 279 -53.16 -31.06 -3.54
N SER A 280 -54.44 -31.34 -3.93
CA SER A 280 -55.08 -32.61 -3.71
C SER A 280 -54.70 -33.68 -4.74
N ASP A 281 -54.24 -33.25 -5.91
CA ASP A 281 -53.83 -34.12 -7.03
C ASP A 281 -52.31 -34.24 -7.14
N ASP A 282 -51.83 -35.08 -8.02
CA ASP A 282 -50.41 -35.33 -8.30
C ASP A 282 -49.81 -34.40 -9.34
N ALA A 283 -50.61 -33.52 -9.94
CA ALA A 283 -50.23 -32.64 -11.04
C ALA A 283 -50.12 -31.16 -10.63
N CYS A 284 -50.24 -30.81 -9.33
CA CYS A 284 -50.24 -29.44 -8.81
C CYS A 284 -51.33 -28.56 -9.48
N SER A 285 -52.54 -29.12 -9.72
CA SER A 285 -53.61 -28.41 -10.40
C SER A 285 -54.80 -28.08 -9.49
N GLU A 286 -55.10 -28.93 -8.49
CA GLU A 286 -56.22 -28.74 -7.55
C GLU A 286 -55.72 -28.20 -6.21
N LEU A 287 -55.65 -26.87 -6.09
CA LEU A 287 -55.14 -26.16 -4.90
C LEU A 287 -55.99 -26.47 -3.68
N VAL A 288 -55.38 -26.95 -2.62
CA VAL A 288 -55.98 -27.13 -1.27
C VAL A 288 -55.68 -25.94 -0.36
N GLY A 289 -54.43 -25.48 -0.41
CA GLY A 289 -54.00 -24.32 0.41
C GLY A 289 -52.67 -23.79 -0.05
N ALA A 290 -52.38 -22.53 0.36
CA ALA A 290 -51.07 -21.92 0.11
C ALA A 290 -50.68 -21.02 1.29
N VAL A 291 -49.39 -20.94 1.55
CA VAL A 291 -48.82 -20.12 2.64
C VAL A 291 -47.50 -19.49 2.20
N GLN A 292 -47.28 -18.27 2.62
CA GLN A 292 -46.01 -17.58 2.44
C GLN A 292 -45.02 -18.16 3.47
N ALA A 293 -44.06 -18.96 3.02
CA ALA A 293 -42.93 -19.38 3.83
C ALA A 293 -41.96 -18.23 3.96
N GLU A 294 -41.40 -18.02 5.15
CA GLU A 294 -40.51 -16.91 5.50
C GLU A 294 -39.32 -17.37 6.37
N SER A 295 -38.32 -16.54 6.50
CA SER A 295 -37.19 -16.79 7.42
C SER A 295 -37.53 -16.57 8.90
N SER A 296 -38.65 -15.90 9.20
CA SER A 296 -39.06 -15.54 10.57
C SER A 296 -39.48 -16.75 11.42
N GLY A 297 -39.83 -17.85 10.81
CA GLY A 297 -40.27 -19.08 11.48
C GLY A 297 -41.19 -19.92 10.61
N PRO A 298 -41.69 -21.06 11.16
CA PRO A 298 -42.64 -21.89 10.49
C PRO A 298 -43.99 -21.19 10.25
N MET A 299 -44.55 -21.41 9.10
CA MET A 299 -45.84 -20.83 8.69
C MET A 299 -46.86 -21.95 8.39
N CYS A 300 -48.12 -21.68 8.68
CA CYS A 300 -49.15 -22.73 8.55
C CYS A 300 -50.28 -22.31 7.61
N VAL A 301 -50.87 -23.31 6.99
CA VAL A 301 -52.10 -23.17 6.21
C VAL A 301 -53.14 -24.25 6.63
N SER A 302 -54.41 -23.86 6.76
CA SER A 302 -55.51 -24.75 7.09
C SER A 302 -55.84 -25.63 5.90
N ILE A 303 -55.95 -26.93 6.17
CA ILE A 303 -56.32 -27.98 5.19
C ILE A 303 -57.68 -28.52 5.58
N PRO A 304 -58.69 -28.59 4.67
CA PRO A 304 -59.99 -29.19 4.96
C PRO A 304 -59.82 -30.68 5.40
N PRO A 305 -60.58 -31.14 6.43
CA PRO A 305 -60.51 -32.54 6.86
C PRO A 305 -60.85 -33.50 5.72
N GLY A 306 -60.18 -34.64 5.66
CA GLY A 306 -60.39 -35.66 4.64
C GLY A 306 -59.82 -35.30 3.24
N SER A 307 -59.14 -34.14 3.09
CA SER A 307 -58.49 -33.80 1.83
C SER A 307 -57.24 -34.68 1.61
N PRO A 308 -57.04 -35.24 0.44
CA PRO A 308 -55.75 -35.83 0.07
C PRO A 308 -54.74 -34.67 -0.13
N LEU A 309 -53.47 -34.93 0.10
CA LEU A 309 -52.35 -34.07 -0.26
C LEU A 309 -51.46 -34.81 -1.25
N GLY A 310 -51.75 -34.65 -2.55
CA GLY A 310 -51.10 -35.38 -3.63
C GLY A 310 -49.76 -34.75 -4.03
N SER A 311 -49.68 -33.45 -4.02
CA SER A 311 -48.47 -32.75 -4.44
C SER A 311 -48.29 -31.39 -3.77
N LYS A 312 -47.09 -30.87 -3.92
CA LYS A 312 -46.71 -29.49 -3.44
C LYS A 312 -45.82 -28.82 -4.46
N GLN A 313 -45.84 -27.46 -4.43
CA GLN A 313 -45.03 -26.60 -5.30
C GLN A 313 -44.67 -25.33 -4.53
N ALA A 314 -43.49 -24.78 -4.81
CA ALA A 314 -43.07 -23.44 -4.32
C ALA A 314 -42.85 -22.46 -5.46
N SER A 315 -43.16 -21.20 -5.25
CA SER A 315 -42.74 -20.15 -6.17
C SER A 315 -41.22 -19.95 -6.10
N ALA A 316 -40.64 -19.31 -7.11
CA ALA A 316 -39.24 -18.90 -7.04
C ALA A 316 -39.00 -18.09 -5.76
N PRO A 317 -37.98 -18.43 -4.95
CA PRO A 317 -37.73 -17.73 -3.70
C PRO A 317 -37.22 -16.32 -3.96
N THR A 318 -37.61 -15.40 -3.08
CA THR A 318 -37.19 -14.00 -3.09
C THR A 318 -36.28 -13.73 -1.91
N TYR A 319 -35.05 -13.29 -2.18
CA TYR A 319 -34.09 -12.83 -1.18
C TYR A 319 -34.27 -11.33 -0.92
N THR A 320 -34.43 -10.95 0.34
CA THR A 320 -34.42 -9.54 0.79
C THR A 320 -33.08 -9.24 1.41
N PRO A 321 -32.29 -8.28 0.88
CA PRO A 321 -30.98 -7.95 1.40
C PRO A 321 -31.02 -7.42 2.83
N GLY A 322 -30.09 -7.91 3.64
CA GLY A 322 -29.79 -7.35 4.96
C GLY A 322 -28.74 -6.24 4.91
N THR A 323 -28.40 -5.72 6.09
CA THR A 323 -27.38 -4.70 6.26
C THR A 323 -26.12 -5.27 6.93
N CYS A 324 -24.95 -4.85 6.48
CA CYS A 324 -23.67 -5.22 7.06
C CYS A 324 -23.02 -4.01 7.72
N GLN A 325 -22.32 -4.24 8.83
CA GLN A 325 -21.59 -3.20 9.52
C GLN A 325 -20.14 -3.16 8.96
N PRO A 326 -19.68 -1.99 8.49
CA PRO A 326 -18.30 -1.84 8.04
C PRO A 326 -17.34 -1.76 9.23
N SER A 327 -16.12 -2.28 9.03
CA SER A 327 -14.99 -2.16 9.94
C SER A 327 -13.69 -1.95 9.16
N GLY A 328 -12.62 -1.51 9.84
CA GLY A 328 -11.37 -1.18 9.18
C GLY A 328 -11.31 0.28 8.72
N GLY A 329 -10.43 0.58 7.75
CA GLY A 329 -10.22 1.95 7.28
C GLY A 329 -9.38 2.80 8.24
N GLU A 330 -8.65 2.18 9.16
CA GLU A 330 -7.74 2.88 10.08
C GLU A 330 -6.41 3.17 9.40
N THR A 331 -5.79 4.29 9.76
CA THR A 331 -4.47 4.66 9.26
C THR A 331 -3.41 3.69 9.76
N THR A 332 -2.56 3.21 8.87
CA THR A 332 -1.45 2.29 9.16
C THR A 332 -0.16 2.82 8.55
N GLY A 333 0.98 2.27 9.01
CA GLY A 333 2.29 2.59 8.45
C GLY A 333 2.85 3.95 8.82
N SER A 334 3.96 4.33 8.21
CA SER A 334 4.69 5.56 8.48
C SER A 334 5.54 5.98 7.28
N VAL A 335 6.05 7.20 7.29
CA VAL A 335 7.09 7.63 6.35
C VAL A 335 8.46 7.34 6.97
N LYS A 336 9.32 6.64 6.23
CA LYS A 336 10.68 6.28 6.63
C LYS A 336 11.68 6.95 5.70
N PRO A 337 12.51 7.86 6.22
CA PRO A 337 13.62 8.40 5.44
C PRO A 337 14.66 7.31 5.16
N ASN A 338 15.22 7.29 3.94
CA ASN A 338 16.23 6.34 3.51
C ASN A 338 17.49 7.04 3.00
N HIS A 339 18.61 6.30 2.97
CA HIS A 339 19.90 6.77 2.51
C HIS A 339 20.32 8.08 3.19
N PRO A 340 20.58 8.05 4.52
CA PRO A 340 20.98 9.23 5.27
C PRO A 340 22.37 9.71 4.85
N TYR A 341 22.55 11.03 4.92
CA TYR A 341 23.81 11.72 4.75
C TYR A 341 24.02 12.69 5.92
N THR A 342 25.14 12.60 6.57
CA THR A 342 25.59 13.61 7.53
C THR A 342 26.34 14.69 6.79
N LEU A 343 25.91 15.92 6.97
CA LEU A 343 26.53 17.12 6.42
C LEU A 343 27.06 17.95 7.59
N CYS A 344 28.31 18.37 7.49
CA CYS A 344 28.93 19.26 8.45
C CYS A 344 29.30 20.56 7.74
N CYS A 345 28.77 21.67 8.21
CA CYS A 345 28.87 22.96 7.52
C CYS A 345 29.59 24.00 8.36
N GLN A 346 30.17 24.97 7.67
CA GLN A 346 30.67 26.22 8.30
C GLN A 346 29.47 27.04 8.77
N GLN A 347 29.69 27.83 9.82
CA GLN A 347 28.73 28.83 10.30
C GLN A 347 28.69 30.04 9.39
#